data_aca7cc4abed8e57686fc58bd4384abc7
#
_entry.id   aca7cc4abed8e57686fc58bd4384abc7
#
_cell.length_a   1.000
_cell.length_b   1.000
_cell.length_c   1.000
_cell.angle_alpha   90.00
_cell.angle_beta   90.00
_cell.angle_gamma   90.00
#
_symmetry.space_group_name_H-M   'P 1'
#
loop_
_entity.id
_entity.type
_entity.pdbx_description
1 polymer ?
#
loop_
_entity_poly.entity_id
_entity_poly.type
_entity_poly.pdbx_seq_one_letter_code
_entity_poly.pdbx_strand_id
1 'polypeptide(L)'
;MSEGCQVVLVDAARRILLQLRDDIPTIPFPGMWAIPGGMLEPGETPLACIVREVEEELGARIPPAEVAHLMTRTRSYGIEHTFTARLDVAAEDIRLTEGQRVAWFPVADAVGMELAYEDADVLREVAGRIARG
;
A
#
# COMPACT_ATOMS: atom_id res chain seq x y z
N MET A 1 0.13 -17.30 -12.73
CA MET A 1 -0.67 -16.41 -11.88
C MET A 1 0.20 -15.25 -11.42
N SER A 2 -0.34 -14.03 -11.46
CA SER A 2 0.39 -12.85 -11.02
C SER A 2 0.63 -12.90 -9.52
N GLU A 3 1.74 -12.31 -9.08
CA GLU A 3 2.05 -12.21 -7.66
C GLU A 3 2.49 -10.80 -7.34
N GLY A 4 1.78 -10.16 -6.42
CA GLY A 4 2.01 -8.78 -6.05
C GLY A 4 2.17 -8.59 -4.55
N CYS A 5 2.59 -7.40 -4.18
CA CYS A 5 2.74 -6.98 -2.80
C CYS A 5 2.14 -5.60 -2.60
N GLN A 6 1.70 -5.33 -1.39
CA GLN A 6 1.22 -4.02 -0.98
C GLN A 6 1.56 -3.79 0.48
N VAL A 7 1.60 -2.53 0.89
CA VAL A 7 1.95 -2.19 2.26
C VAL A 7 1.01 -1.14 2.83
N VAL A 8 0.47 -1.43 4.00
CA VAL A 8 -0.31 -0.47 4.79
C VAL A 8 0.69 0.30 5.63
N LEU A 9 1.04 1.50 5.17
CA LEU A 9 1.97 2.39 5.87
C LEU A 9 1.19 3.21 6.90
N VAL A 10 1.69 3.22 8.12
CA VAL A 10 0.99 3.83 9.27
C VAL A 10 1.91 4.86 9.92
N ASP A 11 1.40 6.07 10.17
CA ASP A 11 2.17 7.11 10.86
C ASP A 11 1.91 7.11 12.37
N ALA A 12 2.56 8.04 13.08
CA ALA A 12 2.42 8.18 14.53
C ALA A 12 1.01 8.49 14.98
N ALA A 13 0.21 9.13 14.13
CA ALA A 13 -1.18 9.47 14.41
C ALA A 13 -2.15 8.35 14.01
N ARG A 14 -1.61 7.20 13.61
CA ARG A 14 -2.39 6.03 13.14
C ARG A 14 -3.23 6.33 11.91
N ARG A 15 -2.66 7.14 11.01
CA ARG A 15 -3.23 7.39 9.69
C ARG A 15 -2.56 6.45 8.69
N ILE A 16 -3.28 6.14 7.62
CA ILE A 16 -2.84 5.25 6.57
C ILE A 16 -2.51 6.07 5.33
N LEU A 17 -1.40 5.75 4.68
CA LEU A 17 -1.02 6.39 3.42
C LEU A 17 -1.70 5.68 2.26
N LEU A 18 -2.44 6.44 1.45
CA LEU A 18 -3.01 5.94 0.21
C LEU A 18 -2.47 6.75 -0.96
N GLN A 19 -2.44 6.10 -2.12
CA GLN A 19 -1.96 6.68 -3.36
C GLN A 19 -3.12 6.84 -4.33
N LEU A 20 -3.28 8.04 -4.89
CA LEU A 20 -4.29 8.28 -5.93
C LEU A 20 -3.71 7.87 -7.27
N ARG A 21 -4.32 6.87 -7.90
CA ARG A 21 -3.88 6.33 -9.19
C ARG A 21 -4.08 7.36 -10.29
N ASP A 22 -3.26 7.27 -11.34
CA ASP A 22 -3.41 8.13 -12.51
C ASP A 22 -4.80 7.95 -13.13
N ASP A 23 -5.35 9.03 -13.65
CA ASP A 23 -6.68 9.01 -14.26
C ASP A 23 -6.54 8.89 -15.78
N ILE A 24 -6.05 7.74 -16.22
CA ILE A 24 -5.87 7.42 -17.65
C ILE A 24 -6.54 6.08 -17.97
N PRO A 25 -7.12 5.94 -19.17
CA PRO A 25 -7.92 4.75 -19.47
C PRO A 25 -7.11 3.47 -19.70
N THR A 26 -5.78 3.58 -19.79
CA THR A 26 -4.91 2.44 -20.08
C THR A 26 -4.51 1.62 -18.86
N ILE A 27 -4.86 2.09 -17.64
CA ILE A 27 -4.54 1.36 -16.40
C ILE A 27 -5.81 0.89 -15.69
N PRO A 28 -5.72 -0.16 -14.86
CA PRO A 28 -6.86 -0.58 -14.04
C PRO A 28 -7.18 0.48 -12.99
N PHE A 29 -8.46 0.64 -12.67
CA PHE A 29 -8.94 1.54 -11.61
C PHE A 29 -8.38 2.96 -11.69
N PRO A 30 -8.55 3.64 -12.86
CA PRO A 30 -8.02 4.99 -12.99
C PRO A 30 -8.70 5.97 -12.02
N GLY A 31 -7.91 6.89 -11.47
CA GLY A 31 -8.42 7.94 -10.59
C GLY A 31 -8.93 7.46 -9.23
N MET A 32 -8.62 6.23 -8.84
CA MET A 32 -9.04 5.69 -7.54
C MET A 32 -7.86 5.66 -6.56
N TRP A 33 -8.18 5.76 -5.28
CA TRP A 33 -7.20 5.61 -4.22
C TRP A 33 -6.89 4.13 -4.00
N ALA A 34 -5.63 3.83 -3.68
CA ALA A 34 -5.15 2.46 -3.49
C ALA A 34 -4.08 2.38 -2.41
N ILE A 35 -3.91 1.18 -1.85
CA ILE A 35 -2.78 0.88 -0.99
C ILE A 35 -1.54 0.79 -1.88
N PRO A 36 -0.43 1.45 -1.53
CA PRO A 36 0.80 1.38 -2.34
C PRO A 36 1.35 -0.04 -2.44
N GLY A 37 1.85 -0.39 -3.62
CA GLY A 37 2.43 -1.70 -3.86
C GLY A 37 2.85 -1.88 -5.30
N GLY A 38 3.18 -3.10 -5.66
CA GLY A 38 3.61 -3.43 -7.01
C GLY A 38 3.72 -4.92 -7.21
N MET A 39 4.32 -5.31 -8.34
CA MET A 39 4.45 -6.71 -8.73
C MET A 39 5.84 -7.24 -8.38
N LEU A 40 5.90 -8.52 -7.98
CA LEU A 40 7.18 -9.18 -7.77
C LEU A 40 7.93 -9.34 -9.09
N GLU A 41 9.23 -9.09 -9.03
CA GLU A 41 10.12 -9.40 -10.12
C GLU A 41 10.56 -10.88 -10.04
N PRO A 42 11.00 -11.50 -11.16
CA PRO A 42 11.45 -12.89 -11.12
C PRO A 42 12.53 -13.11 -10.04
N GLY A 43 12.32 -14.11 -9.21
CA GLY A 43 13.26 -14.46 -8.14
C GLY A 43 13.19 -13.59 -6.91
N GLU A 44 12.32 -12.58 -6.90
CA GLU A 44 12.19 -11.66 -5.78
C GLU A 44 11.27 -12.26 -4.69
N THR A 45 11.64 -12.07 -3.41
CA THR A 45 10.74 -12.43 -2.31
C THR A 45 9.69 -11.33 -2.12
N PRO A 46 8.53 -11.64 -1.54
CA PRO A 46 7.53 -10.61 -1.24
C PRO A 46 8.07 -9.46 -0.40
N LEU A 47 8.89 -9.76 0.61
CA LEU A 47 9.49 -8.73 1.46
C LEU A 47 10.43 -7.82 0.66
N ALA A 48 11.29 -8.41 -0.15
CA ALA A 48 12.20 -7.63 -1.00
C ALA A 48 11.42 -6.76 -1.99
N CYS A 49 10.34 -7.29 -2.53
CA CYS A 49 9.45 -6.56 -3.44
C CYS A 49 8.90 -5.31 -2.77
N ILE A 50 8.33 -5.43 -1.57
CA ILE A 50 7.68 -4.28 -0.96
C ILE A 50 8.69 -3.21 -0.53
N VAL A 51 9.85 -3.61 -0.05
CA VAL A 51 10.93 -2.66 0.28
C VAL A 51 11.38 -1.90 -0.97
N ARG A 52 11.56 -2.60 -2.09
CA ARG A 52 11.94 -2.00 -3.37
C ARG A 52 10.85 -1.06 -3.89
N GLU A 53 9.59 -1.49 -3.89
CA GLU A 53 8.48 -0.69 -4.39
C GLU A 53 8.29 0.61 -3.60
N VAL A 54 8.40 0.56 -2.29
CA VAL A 54 8.30 1.77 -1.46
C VAL A 54 9.42 2.75 -1.79
N GLU A 55 10.64 2.26 -1.97
CA GLU A 55 11.76 3.12 -2.32
C GLU A 55 11.59 3.71 -3.71
N GLU A 56 11.21 2.89 -4.70
CA GLU A 56 11.03 3.36 -6.08
C GLU A 56 9.86 4.33 -6.23
N GLU A 57 8.71 3.99 -5.66
CA GLU A 57 7.49 4.77 -5.86
C GLU A 57 7.35 5.96 -4.93
N LEU A 58 7.82 5.85 -3.70
CA LEU A 58 7.60 6.88 -2.68
C LEU A 58 8.88 7.56 -2.24
N GLY A 59 10.04 7.07 -2.66
CA GLY A 59 11.33 7.61 -2.25
C GLY A 59 11.65 7.37 -0.78
N ALA A 60 10.99 6.42 -0.14
CA ALA A 60 11.19 6.13 1.28
C ALA A 60 11.89 4.78 1.46
N ARG A 61 12.90 4.75 2.30
CA ARG A 61 13.63 3.53 2.62
C ARG A 61 13.16 3.00 3.97
N ILE A 62 12.58 1.80 3.96
CA ILE A 62 12.10 1.15 5.18
C ILE A 62 12.99 -0.06 5.45
N PRO A 63 13.59 -0.16 6.66
CA PRO A 63 14.39 -1.34 7.00
C PRO A 63 13.52 -2.60 6.92
N PRO A 64 13.99 -3.68 6.27
CA PRO A 64 13.20 -4.91 6.16
C PRO A 64 12.75 -5.48 7.50
N ALA A 65 13.56 -5.31 8.56
CA ALA A 65 13.21 -5.81 9.89
C ALA A 65 12.01 -5.09 10.52
N GLU A 66 11.62 -3.92 9.98
CA GLU A 66 10.50 -3.14 10.47
C GLU A 66 9.23 -3.34 9.65
N VAL A 67 9.29 -4.24 8.67
CA VAL A 67 8.13 -4.57 7.83
C VAL A 67 7.53 -5.88 8.33
N ALA A 68 6.25 -5.83 8.69
CA ALA A 68 5.53 -7.00 9.21
C ALA A 68 4.54 -7.53 8.17
N HIS A 69 4.49 -8.84 8.01
CA HIS A 69 3.54 -9.49 7.13
C HIS A 69 2.18 -9.57 7.81
N LEU A 70 1.12 -9.15 7.11
CA LEU A 70 -0.24 -9.20 7.60
C LEU A 70 -1.02 -10.40 7.06
N MET A 71 -0.96 -10.62 5.74
CA MET A 71 -1.68 -11.71 5.09
C MET A 71 -1.13 -11.98 3.69
N THR A 72 -1.41 -13.18 3.20
CA THR A 72 -1.21 -13.55 1.79
C THR A 72 -2.49 -14.21 1.33
N ARG A 73 -3.08 -13.72 0.25
CA ARG A 73 -4.35 -14.22 -0.26
C ARG A 73 -4.38 -14.30 -1.77
N THR A 74 -5.18 -15.24 -2.27
CA THR A 74 -5.53 -15.27 -3.68
C THR A 74 -6.66 -14.28 -3.90
N ARG A 75 -6.42 -13.32 -4.79
CA ARG A 75 -7.39 -12.32 -5.21
C ARG A 75 -7.86 -12.63 -6.63
N SER A 76 -8.81 -11.85 -7.13
CA SER A 76 -9.30 -12.00 -8.50
C SER A 76 -8.21 -11.81 -9.56
N TYR A 77 -7.17 -11.04 -9.23
CA TYR A 77 -6.06 -10.69 -10.13
C TYR A 77 -4.77 -11.47 -9.86
N GLY A 78 -4.75 -12.36 -8.86
CA GLY A 78 -3.58 -13.19 -8.54
C GLY A 78 -3.33 -13.29 -7.04
N ILE A 79 -2.09 -13.67 -6.69
CA ILE A 79 -1.67 -13.78 -5.29
C ILE A 79 -1.19 -12.42 -4.81
N GLU A 80 -1.64 -12.00 -3.64
CA GLU A 80 -1.27 -10.72 -3.05
C GLU A 80 -0.75 -10.90 -1.64
N HIS A 81 0.44 -10.34 -1.37
CA HIS A 81 1.07 -10.29 -0.06
C HIS A 81 0.87 -8.89 0.51
N THR A 82 0.29 -8.81 1.71
CA THR A 82 0.04 -7.54 2.38
C THR A 82 0.92 -7.41 3.60
N PHE A 83 1.62 -6.27 3.69
CA PHE A 83 2.51 -5.94 4.79
C PHE A 83 2.05 -4.67 5.48
N THR A 84 2.62 -4.38 6.65
CA THR A 84 2.48 -3.08 7.30
C THR A 84 3.85 -2.62 7.78
N ALA A 85 4.04 -1.31 7.81
CA ALA A 85 5.25 -0.69 8.31
C ALA A 85 4.93 0.72 8.81
N ARG A 86 5.77 1.22 9.70
CA ARG A 86 5.69 2.59 10.19
C ARG A 86 6.41 3.52 9.21
N LEU A 87 5.78 4.65 8.91
CA LEU A 87 6.41 5.70 8.11
C LEU A 87 5.94 7.06 8.64
N ASP A 88 6.88 7.89 9.10
CA ASP A 88 6.57 9.21 9.64
C ASP A 88 7.14 10.29 8.71
N VAL A 89 6.51 10.46 7.57
CA VAL A 89 6.90 11.45 6.55
C VAL A 89 5.64 12.19 6.12
N ALA A 90 5.73 13.52 6.01
CA ALA A 90 4.62 14.32 5.50
C ALA A 90 4.37 13.97 4.04
N ALA A 91 3.09 13.99 3.62
CA ALA A 91 2.73 13.64 2.24
C ALA A 91 3.47 14.48 1.21
N GLU A 92 3.64 15.77 1.47
CA GLU A 92 4.34 16.69 0.57
C GLU A 92 5.83 16.41 0.44
N ASP A 93 6.40 15.63 1.35
CA ASP A 93 7.82 15.25 1.32
C ASP A 93 8.06 13.91 0.62
N ILE A 94 7.00 13.23 0.21
CA ILE A 94 7.10 11.95 -0.51
C ILE A 94 7.38 12.23 -1.98
N ARG A 95 8.40 11.55 -2.53
CA ARG A 95 8.79 11.67 -3.93
C ARG A 95 8.07 10.64 -4.76
N LEU A 96 6.86 10.97 -5.20
CA LEU A 96 6.02 10.06 -5.96
C LEU A 96 6.51 9.93 -7.41
N THR A 97 6.68 8.70 -7.90
CA THR A 97 7.08 8.43 -9.28
C THR A 97 5.92 7.93 -10.14
N GLU A 98 4.87 7.40 -9.54
CA GLU A 98 3.66 6.98 -10.22
C GLU A 98 2.45 7.46 -9.45
N GLY A 99 1.33 7.69 -10.17
CA GLY A 99 0.11 8.18 -9.57
C GLY A 99 0.09 9.70 -9.49
N GLN A 100 -1.03 10.25 -9.05
CA GLN A 100 -1.24 11.69 -9.00
C GLN A 100 -0.72 12.32 -7.71
N ARG A 101 -0.94 11.65 -6.58
CA ARG A 101 -0.50 12.11 -5.26
C ARG A 101 -0.71 11.03 -4.21
N VAL A 102 -0.17 11.28 -3.02
CA VAL A 102 -0.43 10.47 -1.82
C VAL A 102 -1.06 11.37 -0.76
N ALA A 103 -1.76 10.75 0.18
CA ALA A 103 -2.31 11.45 1.33
C ALA A 103 -2.47 10.50 2.51
N TRP A 104 -2.39 11.05 3.71
CA TRP A 104 -2.63 10.32 4.94
C TRP A 104 -4.10 10.43 5.32
N PHE A 105 -4.72 9.28 5.64
CA PHE A 105 -6.12 9.22 6.05
C PHE A 105 -6.24 8.55 7.40
N PRO A 106 -7.04 9.09 8.33
CA PRO A 106 -7.37 8.33 9.54
C PRO A 106 -7.93 6.96 9.17
N VAL A 107 -7.60 5.93 9.95
CA VAL A 107 -8.06 4.57 9.66
C VAL A 107 -9.58 4.52 9.47
N ALA A 108 -10.34 5.21 10.34
CA ALA A 108 -11.80 5.23 10.27
C ALA A 108 -12.32 5.79 8.95
N ASP A 109 -11.62 6.78 8.38
CA ASP A 109 -12.01 7.36 7.10
C ASP A 109 -11.66 6.42 5.95
N ALA A 110 -10.45 5.83 6.01
CA ALA A 110 -9.96 4.95 4.95
C ALA A 110 -10.84 3.72 4.75
N VAL A 111 -11.34 3.11 5.83
CA VAL A 111 -12.19 1.92 5.74
C VAL A 111 -13.55 2.19 5.10
N GLY A 112 -13.96 3.45 5.04
CA GLY A 112 -15.22 3.86 4.40
C GLY A 112 -15.05 4.32 2.95
N MET A 113 -13.82 4.38 2.44
CA MET A 113 -13.55 4.85 1.09
C MET A 113 -13.76 3.75 0.07
N GLU A 114 -14.12 4.16 -1.16
CA GLU A 114 -14.11 3.27 -2.30
C GLU A 114 -12.69 3.22 -2.85
N LEU A 115 -12.06 2.06 -2.76
CA LEU A 115 -10.66 1.89 -3.14
C LEU A 115 -10.53 0.98 -4.35
N ALA A 116 -9.38 1.11 -5.05
CA ALA A 116 -9.03 0.24 -6.17
C ALA A 116 -8.82 -1.20 -5.69
N TYR A 117 -8.93 -2.14 -6.60
CA TYR A 117 -8.74 -3.56 -6.34
C TYR A 117 -9.64 -4.04 -5.19
N GLU A 118 -9.12 -4.87 -4.31
CA GLU A 118 -9.83 -5.35 -3.13
C GLU A 118 -9.29 -4.69 -1.86
N ASP A 119 -8.73 -3.50 -2.00
CA ASP A 119 -8.04 -2.79 -0.92
C ASP A 119 -8.99 -2.40 0.22
N ALA A 120 -10.24 -2.08 -0.08
CA ALA A 120 -11.22 -1.76 0.96
C ALA A 120 -11.45 -2.96 1.90
N ASP A 121 -11.51 -4.17 1.33
CA ASP A 121 -11.68 -5.39 2.13
C ASP A 121 -10.44 -5.63 3.00
N VAL A 122 -9.25 -5.40 2.45
CA VAL A 122 -8.00 -5.53 3.20
C VAL A 122 -8.00 -4.58 4.40
N LEU A 123 -8.32 -3.31 4.17
CA LEU A 123 -8.33 -2.32 5.26
C LEU A 123 -9.36 -2.66 6.34
N ARG A 124 -10.55 -3.08 5.97
CA ARG A 124 -11.57 -3.48 6.94
C ARG A 124 -11.08 -4.65 7.80
N GLU A 125 -10.37 -5.58 7.21
CA GLU A 125 -9.86 -6.76 7.91
C GLU A 125 -8.72 -6.44 8.88
N VAL A 126 -7.83 -5.51 8.51
CA VAL A 126 -6.65 -5.19 9.33
C VAL A 126 -6.82 -3.95 10.20
N ALA A 127 -7.90 -3.19 10.03
CA ALA A 127 -8.09 -1.91 10.72
C ALA A 127 -7.98 -2.02 12.24
N GLY A 128 -8.55 -3.07 12.84
CA GLY A 128 -8.48 -3.27 14.28
C GLY A 128 -7.04 -3.47 14.77
N ARG A 129 -6.23 -4.16 13.99
CA ARG A 129 -4.81 -4.40 14.32
C ARG A 129 -4.01 -3.10 14.24
N ILE A 130 -4.29 -2.29 13.23
CA ILE A 130 -3.62 -0.99 13.03
C ILE A 130 -4.01 -0.01 14.13
N ALA A 131 -5.29 0.06 14.47
CA ALA A 131 -5.79 0.97 15.50
C ALA A 131 -5.24 0.66 16.89
N ARG A 132 -4.94 -0.61 17.16
CA ARG A 132 -4.35 -1.01 18.43
C ARG A 132 -2.84 -0.84 18.48
N GLY A 133 -2.26 -0.64 17.33
CA GLY A 133 -0.87 -0.35 17.19
C GLY A 133 0.10 -1.39 17.29
#